data_8f9f4328613641946256591a2852e628
#
_entry.id   8f9f4328613641946256591a2852e628
#
_cell.length_a   1.000
_cell.length_b   1.000
_cell.length_c   1.000
_cell.angle_alpha   90.00
_cell.angle_beta   90.00
_cell.angle_gamma   90.00
#
_symmetry.space_group_name_H-M   'P 1'
#
loop_
_entity.id
_entity.type
_entity.pdbx_description
1 polymer ?
#
loop_
_entity_poly.entity_id
_entity_poly.type
_entity_poly.pdbx_seq_one_letter_code
_entity_poly.pdbx_strand_id
1 'polypeptide(L)'
;MSVPFYAKSPENQGYIKNMEVVGFCDLNGVNAFQMALHKTDDGRYYMYCGSFRGPGWNVVDVTDPTQPKVVNWLEACDPKEYPATNTPKIQVADGLMIGATGGGVSFLHGCKPGDKSLGSLQIFDIKTDPVHPKLLGKWETGVENGMGVHRFFYNGGRYVHLSADCPGYTGNIYRILDIIDPTHPVEVGRWWVPCQFTDGLKEGEYPVDGPQHWEFMDWPQLHGPPFVVGNLAYLSYYCEGLIILDISDITRPKKIGQLQLKG
;
A
#
# COMPACT_ATOMS: atom_id res chain seq x y z
N MET A 1 -16.67 7.56 26.44
CA MET A 1 -16.31 7.58 25.01
C MET A 1 -16.80 8.87 24.39
N SER A 2 -15.95 9.64 23.74
CA SER A 2 -16.43 10.79 22.95
C SER A 2 -16.96 10.25 21.63
N VAL A 3 -18.26 10.32 21.43
CA VAL A 3 -18.90 9.99 20.14
C VAL A 3 -18.29 10.91 19.07
N PRO A 4 -17.87 10.38 17.90
CA PRO A 4 -17.32 11.19 16.82
C PRO A 4 -18.22 12.39 16.47
N PHE A 5 -17.61 13.47 16.06
CA PHE A 5 -18.31 14.71 15.68
C PHE A 5 -19.47 14.46 14.71
N TYR A 6 -19.27 13.63 13.70
CA TYR A 6 -20.29 13.28 12.71
C TYR A 6 -21.45 12.41 13.26
N ALA A 7 -21.24 11.69 14.37
CA ALA A 7 -22.27 10.89 14.98
C ALA A 7 -23.11 11.69 16.02
N LYS A 8 -22.72 12.93 16.31
CA LYS A 8 -23.42 13.81 17.25
C LYS A 8 -24.41 14.75 16.60
N SER A 9 -24.33 14.94 15.28
CA SER A 9 -25.23 15.86 14.57
C SER A 9 -26.51 15.14 14.16
N PRO A 10 -27.69 15.69 14.50
CA PRO A 10 -28.98 15.18 13.99
C PRO A 10 -29.02 15.14 12.44
N GLU A 11 -28.28 16.03 11.79
CA GLU A 11 -28.17 16.12 10.33
C GLU A 11 -27.46 14.91 9.73
N ASN A 12 -26.58 14.24 10.48
CA ASN A 12 -25.84 13.06 10.04
C ASN A 12 -26.63 11.75 10.18
N GLN A 13 -27.74 11.74 10.90
CA GLN A 13 -28.61 10.56 11.01
C GLN A 13 -29.18 10.12 9.62
N GLY A 14 -29.29 11.05 8.68
CA GLY A 14 -29.74 10.77 7.32
C GLY A 14 -28.77 9.94 6.49
N TYR A 15 -27.50 9.83 6.87
CA TYR A 15 -26.48 9.05 6.16
C TYR A 15 -26.35 7.60 6.63
N ILE A 16 -27.02 7.23 7.72
CA ILE A 16 -27.05 5.86 8.25
C ILE A 16 -28.39 5.24 7.85
N LYS A 17 -28.36 4.27 6.94
CA LYS A 17 -29.54 3.52 6.49
C LYS A 17 -29.27 2.03 6.61
N ASN A 18 -30.15 1.34 7.36
CA ASN A 18 -30.04 -0.11 7.60
C ASN A 18 -28.71 -0.53 8.28
N MET A 19 -28.11 0.36 9.06
CA MET A 19 -26.88 0.13 9.82
C MET A 19 -26.97 0.79 11.18
N GLU A 20 -26.19 0.31 12.13
CA GLU A 20 -26.03 0.87 13.46
C GLU A 20 -24.53 0.99 13.79
N VAL A 21 -24.13 2.11 14.42
CA VAL A 21 -22.77 2.28 14.94
C VAL A 21 -22.67 1.54 16.26
N VAL A 22 -21.94 0.45 16.29
CA VAL A 22 -21.79 -0.41 17.48
C VAL A 22 -20.61 -0.02 18.37
N GLY A 23 -19.56 0.60 17.82
CA GLY A 23 -18.38 1.03 18.58
C GLY A 23 -17.54 2.05 17.83
N PHE A 24 -16.59 2.65 18.54
CA PHE A 24 -15.67 3.64 18.00
C PHE A 24 -14.32 3.62 18.73
N CYS A 25 -13.23 3.76 17.98
CA CYS A 25 -11.89 3.97 18.49
C CYS A 25 -11.23 5.11 17.69
N ASP A 26 -10.67 6.09 18.39
CA ASP A 26 -9.99 7.25 17.80
C ASP A 26 -8.53 6.97 17.40
N LEU A 27 -8.09 5.72 17.55
CA LEU A 27 -6.71 5.27 17.26
C LEU A 27 -5.63 6.09 17.98
N ASN A 28 -5.94 6.59 19.19
CA ASN A 28 -5.06 7.50 19.98
C ASN A 28 -4.68 8.78 19.19
N GLY A 29 -5.58 9.27 18.34
CA GLY A 29 -5.38 10.46 17.52
C GLY A 29 -4.55 10.24 16.25
N VAL A 30 -4.19 9.01 15.92
CA VAL A 30 -3.48 8.68 14.68
C VAL A 30 -4.49 8.53 13.54
N ASN A 31 -4.20 9.17 12.40
CA ASN A 31 -5.05 9.07 11.23
C ASN A 31 -4.99 7.66 10.62
N ALA A 32 -6.14 7.01 10.47
CA ALA A 32 -6.24 5.73 9.77
C ALA A 32 -6.39 5.91 8.26
N PHE A 33 -5.95 4.90 7.51
CA PHE A 33 -6.22 4.80 6.09
C PHE A 33 -6.77 3.41 5.74
N GLN A 34 -5.95 2.47 5.29
CA GLN A 34 -6.40 1.12 4.97
C GLN A 34 -6.40 0.26 6.24
N MET A 35 -7.36 -0.65 6.32
CA MET A 35 -7.50 -1.61 7.41
C MET A 35 -7.45 -3.04 6.89
N ALA A 36 -6.94 -3.96 7.72
CA ALA A 36 -6.99 -5.40 7.47
C ALA A 36 -7.38 -6.12 8.76
N LEU A 37 -8.32 -7.06 8.67
CA LEU A 37 -8.84 -7.81 9.79
C LEU A 37 -8.19 -9.19 9.85
N HIS A 38 -7.70 -9.58 11.02
CA HIS A 38 -7.22 -10.91 11.34
C HIS A 38 -8.11 -11.58 12.37
N LYS A 39 -8.53 -12.81 12.10
CA LYS A 39 -9.19 -13.67 13.06
C LYS A 39 -8.20 -14.73 13.56
N THR A 40 -8.01 -14.81 14.85
CA THR A 40 -7.18 -15.84 15.50
C THR A 40 -7.91 -17.19 15.60
N ASP A 41 -7.16 -18.27 15.78
CA ASP A 41 -7.73 -19.61 15.95
C ASP A 41 -8.59 -19.74 17.22
N ASP A 42 -8.30 -18.95 18.26
CA ASP A 42 -9.09 -18.89 19.50
C ASP A 42 -10.31 -17.93 19.40
N GLY A 43 -10.58 -17.40 18.21
CA GLY A 43 -11.78 -16.62 17.90
C GLY A 43 -11.71 -15.14 18.23
N ARG A 44 -10.54 -14.60 18.60
CA ARG A 44 -10.34 -13.16 18.76
C ARG A 44 -10.15 -12.47 17.40
N TYR A 45 -10.40 -11.17 17.39
CA TYR A 45 -10.29 -10.36 16.19
C TYR A 45 -9.38 -9.16 16.41
N TYR A 46 -8.40 -9.00 15.53
CA TYR A 46 -7.48 -7.86 15.54
C TYR A 46 -7.55 -7.13 14.20
N MET A 47 -7.65 -5.81 14.26
CA MET A 47 -7.61 -4.94 13.10
C MET A 47 -6.27 -4.21 13.05
N TYR A 48 -5.57 -4.35 11.95
CA TYR A 48 -4.37 -3.59 11.68
C TYR A 48 -4.73 -2.39 10.83
N CYS A 49 -4.34 -1.18 11.27
CA CYS A 49 -4.72 0.06 10.60
C CYS A 49 -3.48 0.80 10.11
N GLY A 50 -3.42 1.05 8.81
CA GLY A 50 -2.39 1.89 8.20
C GLY A 50 -2.53 3.34 8.63
N SER A 51 -1.40 4.05 8.73
CA SER A 51 -1.36 5.46 9.08
C SER A 51 -1.09 6.34 7.87
N PHE A 52 -1.86 7.42 7.74
CA PHE A 52 -1.64 8.46 6.74
C PHE A 52 -0.60 9.48 7.18
N ARG A 53 -0.30 9.54 8.49
CA ARG A 53 0.72 10.40 9.09
C ARG A 53 1.48 9.61 10.14
N GLY A 54 2.73 9.34 9.85
CA GLY A 54 3.62 8.62 10.73
C GLY A 54 3.96 7.21 10.23
N PRO A 55 5.18 6.74 10.57
CA PRO A 55 5.73 5.51 10.03
C PRO A 55 5.37 4.31 10.90
N GLY A 56 4.09 3.89 10.91
CA GLY A 56 3.69 2.73 11.68
C GLY A 56 2.21 2.37 11.50
N TRP A 57 1.82 1.29 12.14
CA TRP A 57 0.47 0.71 12.07
C TRP A 57 -0.11 0.53 13.48
N ASN A 58 -1.38 0.89 13.66
CA ASN A 58 -2.11 0.53 14.87
C ASN A 58 -2.54 -0.93 14.85
N VAL A 59 -2.40 -1.60 15.99
CA VAL A 59 -3.02 -2.89 16.28
C VAL A 59 -4.20 -2.64 17.20
N VAL A 60 -5.40 -2.99 16.77
CA VAL A 60 -6.64 -2.74 17.50
C VAL A 60 -7.32 -4.06 17.82
N ASP A 61 -7.57 -4.34 19.09
CA ASP A 61 -8.45 -5.45 19.49
C ASP A 61 -9.90 -5.03 19.21
N VAL A 62 -10.55 -5.77 18.34
CA VAL A 62 -11.95 -5.59 17.94
C VAL A 62 -12.79 -6.85 18.24
N THR A 63 -12.31 -7.70 19.13
CA THR A 63 -13.01 -8.93 19.58
C THR A 63 -14.39 -8.59 20.12
N ASP A 64 -14.48 -7.54 20.93
CA ASP A 64 -15.75 -6.88 21.24
C ASP A 64 -15.89 -5.61 20.37
N PRO A 65 -16.69 -5.64 19.30
CA PRO A 65 -16.82 -4.49 18.40
C PRO A 65 -17.45 -3.27 19.05
N THR A 66 -18.09 -3.40 20.23
CA THR A 66 -18.65 -2.29 20.98
C THR A 66 -17.59 -1.52 21.78
N GLN A 67 -16.42 -2.14 22.01
CA GLN A 67 -15.32 -1.58 22.78
C GLN A 67 -13.96 -1.78 22.09
N PRO A 68 -13.79 -1.31 20.84
CA PRO A 68 -12.53 -1.44 20.11
C PRO A 68 -11.41 -0.71 20.85
N LYS A 69 -10.23 -1.32 20.95
CA LYS A 69 -9.13 -0.80 21.76
C LYS A 69 -7.79 -0.92 21.04
N VAL A 70 -7.04 0.18 20.93
CA VAL A 70 -5.64 0.13 20.51
C VAL A 70 -4.84 -0.65 21.56
N VAL A 71 -4.20 -1.72 21.14
CA VAL A 71 -3.39 -2.60 22.00
C VAL A 71 -1.90 -2.50 21.69
N ASN A 72 -1.52 -2.02 20.51
CA ASN A 72 -0.13 -1.80 20.15
C ASN A 72 -0.01 -0.77 19.01
N TRP A 73 1.19 -0.16 18.90
CA TRP A 73 1.68 0.58 17.75
C TRP A 73 2.92 -0.11 17.21
N LEU A 74 2.89 -0.50 15.95
CA LEU A 74 3.97 -1.18 15.26
C LEU A 74 4.73 -0.17 14.41
N GLU A 75 5.94 0.20 14.82
CA GLU A 75 6.77 1.17 14.13
C GLU A 75 7.43 0.56 12.90
N ALA A 76 7.35 1.24 11.76
CA ALA A 76 7.91 0.77 10.49
C ALA A 76 9.39 1.16 10.33
N CYS A 77 9.78 2.32 10.84
CA CYS A 77 11.14 2.86 10.81
C CYS A 77 11.30 3.97 11.85
N ASP A 78 12.53 4.38 12.12
CA ASP A 78 12.80 5.53 13.01
C ASP A 78 12.23 6.82 12.40
N PRO A 79 11.24 7.46 13.05
CA PRO A 79 10.63 8.70 12.54
C PRO A 79 11.60 9.90 12.57
N LYS A 80 12.71 9.82 13.28
CA LYS A 80 13.73 10.87 13.27
C LYS A 80 14.63 10.77 12.04
N GLU A 81 14.88 9.56 11.56
CA GLU A 81 15.66 9.31 10.35
C GLU A 81 14.80 9.45 9.08
N TYR A 82 13.54 9.00 9.13
CA TYR A 82 12.61 8.96 8.00
C TYR A 82 11.29 9.70 8.30
N PRO A 83 11.34 11.02 8.56
CA PRO A 83 10.17 11.80 8.99
C PRO A 83 9.06 11.91 7.93
N ALA A 84 9.37 11.72 6.64
CA ALA A 84 8.39 11.75 5.56
C ALA A 84 7.78 10.38 5.24
N THR A 85 8.11 9.33 6.00
CA THR A 85 7.53 8.00 5.75
C THR A 85 6.10 7.94 6.26
N ASN A 86 5.23 7.37 5.42
CA ASN A 86 3.86 7.01 5.78
C ASN A 86 3.61 5.52 5.50
N THR A 87 2.59 4.96 6.15
CA THR A 87 2.30 3.52 6.14
C THR A 87 0.83 3.25 5.85
N PRO A 88 0.25 3.84 4.79
CA PRO A 88 -1.20 3.81 4.60
C PRO A 88 -1.75 2.45 4.17
N LYS A 89 -0.91 1.55 3.67
CA LYS A 89 -1.34 0.29 3.05
C LYS A 89 -0.95 -0.91 3.89
N ILE A 90 -1.92 -1.84 4.00
CA ILE A 90 -1.78 -3.05 4.79
C ILE A 90 -2.71 -4.14 4.25
N GLN A 91 -2.24 -5.39 4.23
CA GLN A 91 -3.06 -6.57 3.93
C GLN A 91 -2.65 -7.74 4.81
N VAL A 92 -3.59 -8.65 5.05
CA VAL A 92 -3.41 -9.81 5.93
C VAL A 92 -3.90 -11.06 5.22
N ALA A 93 -3.05 -12.08 5.15
CA ALA A 93 -3.39 -13.44 4.72
C ALA A 93 -2.35 -14.43 5.24
N ASP A 94 -2.70 -15.71 5.34
CA ASP A 94 -1.80 -16.82 5.70
C ASP A 94 -1.02 -16.63 7.02
N GLY A 95 -1.59 -15.88 7.96
CA GLY A 95 -0.92 -15.55 9.23
C GLY A 95 0.19 -14.51 9.10
N LEU A 96 0.27 -13.85 7.95
CA LEU A 96 1.17 -12.73 7.68
C LEU A 96 0.40 -11.41 7.62
N MET A 97 1.00 -10.36 8.17
CA MET A 97 0.65 -8.98 7.92
C MET A 97 1.71 -8.39 6.98
N ILE A 98 1.27 -7.83 5.88
CA ILE A 98 2.15 -7.12 4.95
C ILE A 98 1.80 -5.64 5.02
N GLY A 99 2.80 -4.81 5.30
CA GLY A 99 2.69 -3.36 5.35
C GLY A 99 3.58 -2.69 4.32
N ALA A 100 3.07 -1.66 3.67
CA ALA A 100 3.83 -0.87 2.71
C ALA A 100 4.20 0.49 3.29
N THR A 101 5.43 0.93 3.02
CA THR A 101 5.93 2.26 3.35
C THR A 101 6.29 3.04 2.10
N GLY A 102 6.21 4.36 2.18
CA GLY A 102 6.59 5.23 1.09
C GLY A 102 6.63 6.70 1.46
N GLY A 103 7.12 7.52 0.54
CA GLY A 103 7.22 8.96 0.72
C GLY A 103 5.85 9.63 0.79
N GLY A 104 5.75 10.60 1.68
CA GLY A 104 4.55 11.42 1.84
C GLY A 104 4.50 12.60 0.89
N VAL A 105 3.30 12.97 0.50
CA VAL A 105 3.04 14.26 -0.16
C VAL A 105 2.83 15.30 0.93
N SER A 106 3.63 16.38 0.92
CA SER A 106 3.74 17.33 2.06
C SER A 106 2.39 17.90 2.50
N PHE A 107 1.51 18.27 1.56
CA PHE A 107 0.21 18.84 1.92
C PHE A 107 -0.79 17.80 2.50
N LEU A 108 -0.61 16.51 2.19
CA LEU A 108 -1.46 15.44 2.73
C LEU A 108 -0.90 14.82 4.01
N HIS A 109 0.41 14.60 4.06
CA HIS A 109 1.07 13.80 5.09
C HIS A 109 1.76 14.65 6.16
N GLY A 110 1.89 15.96 5.92
CA GLY A 110 2.49 16.91 6.86
C GLY A 110 4.02 16.86 6.93
N CYS A 111 4.69 16.20 5.97
CA CYS A 111 6.13 16.21 5.82
C CYS A 111 6.62 17.50 5.15
N LYS A 112 7.91 17.82 5.32
CA LYS A 112 8.55 18.99 4.71
C LYS A 112 9.33 18.60 3.46
N PRO A 113 9.53 19.53 2.51
CA PRO A 113 10.45 19.30 1.39
C PRO A 113 11.85 18.93 1.91
N GLY A 114 12.42 17.85 1.36
CA GLY A 114 13.74 17.33 1.77
C GLY A 114 13.73 16.35 2.95
N ASP A 115 12.59 16.12 3.60
CA ASP A 115 12.46 15.07 4.59
C ASP A 115 12.67 13.70 3.95
N LYS A 116 13.44 12.83 4.61
CA LYS A 116 13.70 11.48 4.12
C LYS A 116 12.49 10.56 4.28
N SER A 117 12.31 9.66 3.34
CA SER A 117 11.30 8.61 3.38
C SER A 117 11.88 7.22 3.08
N LEU A 118 11.32 6.21 3.70
CA LEU A 118 11.64 4.80 3.42
C LEU A 118 10.59 4.22 2.48
N GLY A 119 11.00 3.74 1.31
CA GLY A 119 10.16 3.00 0.37
C GLY A 119 10.37 1.49 0.54
N SER A 120 9.45 0.80 1.23
CA SER A 120 9.62 -0.63 1.49
C SER A 120 8.30 -1.40 1.57
N LEU A 121 8.41 -2.73 1.47
CA LEU A 121 7.41 -3.70 1.90
C LEU A 121 7.95 -4.45 3.12
N GLN A 122 7.16 -4.53 4.18
CA GLN A 122 7.52 -5.21 5.42
C GLN A 122 6.54 -6.36 5.69
N ILE A 123 7.08 -7.51 6.09
CA ILE A 123 6.33 -8.75 6.31
C ILE A 123 6.47 -9.14 7.78
N PHE A 124 5.34 -9.33 8.44
CA PHE A 124 5.27 -9.65 9.87
C PHE A 124 4.52 -10.96 10.10
N ASP A 125 4.99 -11.74 11.07
CA ASP A 125 4.24 -12.86 11.65
C ASP A 125 3.18 -12.32 12.62
N ILE A 126 1.91 -12.61 12.33
CA ILE A 126 0.77 -12.29 13.19
C ILE A 126 0.07 -13.56 13.72
N LYS A 127 0.52 -14.73 13.30
CA LYS A 127 -0.03 -16.00 13.74
C LYS A 127 0.43 -16.35 15.16
N THR A 128 1.71 -16.08 15.43
CA THR A 128 2.33 -16.38 16.74
C THR A 128 1.86 -15.41 17.82
N ASP A 129 1.90 -14.11 17.54
CA ASP A 129 1.40 -13.06 18.44
C ASP A 129 0.76 -11.94 17.60
N PRO A 130 -0.57 -11.88 17.54
CA PRO A 130 -1.28 -10.87 16.76
C PRO A 130 -1.20 -9.46 17.37
N VAL A 131 -0.86 -9.36 18.65
CA VAL A 131 -0.72 -8.07 19.36
C VAL A 131 0.67 -7.47 19.16
N HIS A 132 1.70 -8.31 19.12
CA HIS A 132 3.10 -7.89 18.92
C HIS A 132 3.68 -8.57 17.66
N PRO A 133 3.21 -8.20 16.46
CA PRO A 133 3.70 -8.77 15.22
C PRO A 133 5.21 -8.72 15.10
N LYS A 134 5.83 -9.86 14.77
CA LYS A 134 7.27 -9.95 14.62
C LYS A 134 7.65 -9.69 13.17
N LEU A 135 8.52 -8.69 12.92
CA LEU A 135 9.10 -8.48 11.60
C LEU A 135 9.89 -9.72 11.17
N LEU A 136 9.51 -10.32 10.05
CA LEU A 136 10.19 -11.44 9.42
C LEU A 136 11.19 -10.96 8.39
N GLY A 137 10.77 -10.10 7.47
CA GLY A 137 11.60 -9.59 6.40
C GLY A 137 11.14 -8.24 5.87
N LYS A 138 12.04 -7.59 5.16
CA LYS A 138 11.83 -6.30 4.50
C LYS A 138 12.43 -6.31 3.11
N TRP A 139 11.72 -5.73 2.15
CA TRP A 139 12.22 -5.44 0.81
C TRP A 139 12.11 -3.94 0.55
N GLU A 140 13.12 -3.34 -0.08
CA GLU A 140 13.16 -1.92 -0.38
C GLU A 140 13.08 -1.67 -1.88
N THR A 141 12.42 -0.59 -2.28
CA THR A 141 12.20 -0.27 -3.71
C THR A 141 13.49 0.10 -4.43
N GLY A 142 14.48 0.58 -3.70
CA GLY A 142 15.76 1.05 -4.21
C GLY A 142 15.76 2.52 -4.65
N VAL A 143 14.64 3.23 -4.51
CA VAL A 143 14.53 4.66 -4.83
C VAL A 143 14.61 5.48 -3.54
N GLU A 144 15.65 6.31 -3.45
CA GLU A 144 15.82 7.20 -2.30
C GLU A 144 14.76 8.30 -2.30
N ASN A 145 14.09 8.50 -1.16
CA ASN A 145 13.02 9.49 -0.98
C ASN A 145 11.88 9.42 -2.02
N GLY A 146 11.67 8.24 -2.60
CA GLY A 146 10.63 7.99 -3.58
C GLY A 146 9.25 7.79 -2.97
N MET A 147 8.28 7.51 -3.86
CA MET A 147 6.90 7.16 -3.48
C MET A 147 6.81 5.82 -2.75
N GLY A 148 7.85 4.98 -2.88
CA GLY A 148 7.92 3.67 -2.25
C GLY A 148 6.93 2.67 -2.83
N VAL A 149 6.38 1.82 -1.97
CA VAL A 149 5.31 0.89 -2.35
C VAL A 149 3.98 1.62 -2.21
N HIS A 150 3.49 2.15 -3.33
CA HIS A 150 2.27 2.96 -3.32
C HIS A 150 1.02 2.11 -3.05
N ARG A 151 0.92 0.94 -3.68
CA ARG A 151 -0.15 -0.03 -3.47
C ARG A 151 0.36 -1.45 -3.70
N PHE A 152 -0.35 -2.43 -3.15
CA PHE A 152 -0.04 -3.82 -3.41
C PHE A 152 -1.27 -4.70 -3.28
N PHE A 153 -1.18 -5.92 -3.80
CA PHE A 153 -2.18 -6.98 -3.69
C PHE A 153 -1.52 -8.23 -3.13
N TYR A 154 -2.08 -8.71 -2.02
CA TYR A 154 -1.74 -9.97 -1.39
C TYR A 154 -3.00 -10.57 -0.76
N ASN A 155 -3.39 -11.73 -1.22
CA ASN A 155 -4.53 -12.48 -0.68
C ASN A 155 -4.14 -13.89 -0.23
N GLY A 156 -2.86 -14.06 0.09
CA GLY A 156 -2.24 -15.33 0.43
C GLY A 156 -1.35 -15.89 -0.68
N GLY A 157 -0.61 -16.93 -0.34
CA GLY A 157 0.28 -17.64 -1.25
C GLY A 157 1.67 -17.02 -1.38
N ARG A 158 2.33 -17.34 -2.51
CA ARG A 158 3.76 -17.12 -2.69
C ARG A 158 4.12 -15.69 -3.11
N TYR A 159 3.23 -14.97 -3.82
CA TYR A 159 3.61 -13.73 -4.50
C TYR A 159 2.86 -12.53 -3.97
N VAL A 160 3.59 -11.40 -3.87
CA VAL A 160 3.01 -10.08 -3.64
C VAL A 160 3.16 -9.24 -4.89
N HIS A 161 2.08 -8.63 -5.34
CA HIS A 161 2.02 -7.83 -6.55
C HIS A 161 1.96 -6.35 -6.22
N LEU A 162 2.92 -5.56 -6.70
CA LEU A 162 3.15 -4.18 -6.27
C LEU A 162 2.87 -3.18 -7.39
N SER A 163 2.34 -2.03 -7.00
CA SER A 163 2.49 -0.75 -7.67
C SER A 163 3.54 0.04 -6.87
N ALA A 164 4.74 0.16 -7.39
CA ALA A 164 5.86 0.73 -6.66
C ALA A 164 6.83 1.47 -7.60
N ASP A 165 7.53 2.45 -7.06
CA ASP A 165 8.64 3.07 -7.77
C ASP A 165 9.81 2.09 -8.00
N CYS A 166 10.68 2.43 -8.94
CA CYS A 166 11.80 1.60 -9.33
C CYS A 166 12.92 2.49 -9.90
N PRO A 167 14.21 2.25 -9.54
CA PRO A 167 15.32 2.96 -10.16
C PRO A 167 15.32 2.81 -11.69
N GLY A 168 15.53 3.91 -12.41
CA GLY A 168 15.50 3.94 -13.88
C GLY A 168 14.11 4.01 -14.52
N TYR A 169 13.07 4.26 -13.70
CA TYR A 169 11.70 4.41 -14.18
C TYR A 169 11.03 5.64 -13.58
N THR A 170 10.10 6.24 -14.32
CA THR A 170 9.25 7.30 -13.80
C THR A 170 7.91 6.73 -13.32
N GLY A 171 7.41 7.25 -12.20
CA GLY A 171 6.17 6.81 -11.57
C GLY A 171 6.23 5.35 -11.07
N ASN A 172 5.09 4.84 -10.63
CA ASN A 172 5.01 3.46 -10.17
C ASN A 172 4.87 2.50 -11.34
N ILE A 173 5.61 1.41 -11.30
CA ILE A 173 5.50 0.28 -12.23
C ILE A 173 4.92 -0.95 -11.54
N TYR A 174 4.59 -1.99 -12.28
CA TYR A 174 4.22 -3.29 -11.74
C TYR A 174 5.47 -4.08 -11.36
N ARG A 175 5.56 -4.53 -10.10
CA ARG A 175 6.65 -5.36 -9.58
C ARG A 175 6.06 -6.57 -8.84
N ILE A 176 6.76 -7.69 -8.87
CA ILE A 176 6.30 -8.94 -8.26
C ILE A 176 7.38 -9.44 -7.31
N LEU A 177 7.01 -9.64 -6.06
CA LEU A 177 7.90 -10.25 -5.06
C LEU A 177 7.52 -11.69 -4.81
N ASP A 178 8.53 -12.54 -4.72
CA ASP A 178 8.44 -13.89 -4.17
C ASP A 178 8.70 -13.82 -2.68
N ILE A 179 7.74 -14.29 -1.90
CA ILE A 179 7.79 -14.33 -0.44
C ILE A 179 7.66 -15.75 0.11
N ILE A 180 8.03 -16.77 -0.69
CA ILE A 180 8.02 -18.17 -0.23
C ILE A 180 8.86 -18.33 1.04
N ASP A 181 9.95 -17.60 1.14
CA ASP A 181 10.67 -17.30 2.37
C ASP A 181 10.36 -15.84 2.77
N PRO A 182 9.45 -15.61 3.72
CA PRO A 182 9.06 -14.26 4.12
C PRO A 182 10.19 -13.48 4.81
N THR A 183 11.28 -14.15 5.19
CA THR A 183 12.46 -13.50 5.78
C THR A 183 13.40 -12.91 4.72
N HIS A 184 13.28 -13.37 3.47
CA HIS A 184 14.09 -12.95 2.32
C HIS A 184 13.21 -12.70 1.07
N PRO A 185 12.35 -11.67 1.09
CA PRO A 185 11.52 -11.34 -0.06
C PRO A 185 12.40 -10.89 -1.24
N VAL A 186 12.13 -11.43 -2.44
CA VAL A 186 12.93 -11.20 -3.65
C VAL A 186 12.04 -10.76 -4.80
N GLU A 187 12.44 -9.71 -5.52
CA GLU A 187 11.77 -9.34 -6.76
C GLU A 187 12.07 -10.37 -7.85
N VAL A 188 11.02 -10.91 -8.46
CA VAL A 188 11.11 -11.96 -9.49
C VAL A 188 10.57 -11.54 -10.84
N GLY A 189 9.80 -10.47 -10.91
CA GLY A 189 9.24 -9.99 -12.17
C GLY A 189 8.79 -8.53 -12.09
N ARG A 190 8.73 -7.88 -13.26
CA ARG A 190 8.20 -6.52 -13.40
C ARG A 190 7.61 -6.28 -14.78
N TRP A 191 6.77 -5.28 -14.86
CA TRP A 191 6.22 -4.80 -16.12
C TRP A 191 5.94 -3.28 -16.04
N TRP A 192 6.09 -2.59 -17.16
CA TRP A 192 5.93 -1.14 -17.25
C TRP A 192 5.42 -0.73 -18.64
N VAL A 193 4.88 0.45 -18.75
CA VAL A 193 4.60 1.10 -20.04
C VAL A 193 5.92 1.64 -20.61
N PRO A 194 6.23 1.46 -21.92
CA PRO A 194 7.53 1.83 -22.49
C PRO A 194 8.02 3.23 -22.13
N CYS A 195 7.14 4.22 -22.10
CA CYS A 195 7.47 5.60 -21.74
C CYS A 195 7.84 5.82 -20.26
N GLN A 196 7.72 4.82 -19.41
CA GLN A 196 8.20 4.91 -18.01
C GLN A 196 9.70 4.61 -17.86
N PHE A 197 10.32 3.94 -18.83
CA PHE A 197 11.74 3.63 -18.76
C PHE A 197 12.59 4.85 -19.05
N THR A 198 13.36 5.31 -18.07
CA THR A 198 14.14 6.55 -18.12
C THR A 198 15.64 6.33 -17.91
N ASP A 199 16.07 5.10 -17.76
CA ASP A 199 17.49 4.79 -17.54
C ASP A 199 18.33 5.22 -18.76
N GLY A 200 19.41 5.97 -18.49
CA GLY A 200 20.27 6.55 -19.52
C GLY A 200 19.79 7.88 -20.11
N LEU A 201 18.61 8.39 -19.74
CA LEU A 201 18.15 9.73 -20.12
C LEU A 201 18.83 10.81 -19.25
N LYS A 202 19.12 11.97 -19.85
CA LYS A 202 19.60 13.14 -19.12
C LYS A 202 18.43 13.89 -18.49
N GLU A 203 18.75 14.71 -17.47
CA GLU A 203 17.75 15.57 -16.84
C GLU A 203 17.06 16.47 -17.90
N GLY A 204 15.72 16.42 -17.92
CA GLY A 204 14.90 17.14 -18.90
C GLY A 204 14.69 16.42 -20.24
N GLU A 205 15.30 15.25 -20.45
CA GLU A 205 14.98 14.38 -21.57
C GLU A 205 13.77 13.49 -21.22
N TYR A 206 12.95 13.19 -22.25
CA TYR A 206 11.79 12.32 -22.12
C TYR A 206 11.94 11.08 -23.01
N PRO A 207 11.38 9.92 -22.64
CA PRO A 207 11.34 8.77 -23.51
C PRO A 207 10.73 9.08 -24.88
N VAL A 208 11.28 8.48 -25.93
CA VAL A 208 10.91 8.79 -27.33
C VAL A 208 9.39 8.64 -27.57
N ASP A 209 8.76 7.68 -26.92
CA ASP A 209 7.33 7.38 -27.04
C ASP A 209 6.49 7.99 -25.90
N GLY A 210 7.08 8.89 -25.10
CA GLY A 210 6.42 9.58 -24.00
C GLY A 210 5.97 11.00 -24.37
N PRO A 211 5.01 11.58 -23.64
CA PRO A 211 4.67 12.98 -23.80
C PRO A 211 5.88 13.85 -23.46
N GLN A 212 6.05 14.91 -24.24
CA GLN A 212 7.13 15.89 -24.07
C GLN A 212 6.90 16.81 -22.85
N HIS A 213 5.72 16.69 -22.23
CA HIS A 213 5.34 17.43 -21.05
C HIS A 213 4.32 16.62 -20.24
N TRP A 214 4.58 16.45 -18.94
CA TRP A 214 3.72 15.68 -18.04
C TRP A 214 2.89 16.64 -17.18
N GLU A 215 1.59 16.68 -17.38
CA GLU A 215 0.68 17.20 -16.39
C GLU A 215 0.35 16.12 -15.35
N PHE A 216 -0.12 16.49 -14.16
CA PHE A 216 -0.31 15.57 -13.04
C PHE A 216 -1.14 14.32 -13.37
N MET A 217 -2.11 14.43 -14.28
CA MET A 217 -2.98 13.31 -14.67
C MET A 217 -2.51 12.56 -15.93
N ASP A 218 -1.52 13.09 -16.64
CA ASP A 218 -0.98 12.48 -17.87
C ASP A 218 0.19 11.53 -17.59
N TRP A 219 0.55 11.39 -16.32
CA TRP A 219 1.66 10.54 -15.93
C TRP A 219 1.32 9.06 -16.12
N PRO A 220 2.12 8.29 -16.87
CA PRO A 220 1.93 6.86 -17.00
C PRO A 220 2.38 6.19 -15.69
N GLN A 221 1.46 6.10 -14.76
CA GLN A 221 1.79 5.49 -13.47
C GLN A 221 0.71 4.48 -13.09
N LEU A 222 1.14 3.33 -12.63
CA LEU A 222 0.27 2.36 -11.99
C LEU A 222 -0.19 2.93 -10.64
N HIS A 223 -1.48 3.21 -10.52
CA HIS A 223 -2.01 3.83 -9.30
C HIS A 223 -2.73 2.83 -8.39
N GLY A 224 -3.61 2.00 -8.95
CA GLY A 224 -4.34 1.00 -8.19
C GLY A 224 -3.45 -0.15 -7.71
N PRO A 225 -3.91 -0.94 -6.72
CA PRO A 225 -3.29 -2.22 -6.48
C PRO A 225 -3.44 -3.08 -7.73
N PRO A 226 -2.40 -3.83 -8.14
CA PRO A 226 -2.58 -4.89 -9.12
C PRO A 226 -3.64 -5.87 -8.61
N PHE A 227 -4.65 -6.17 -9.42
CA PHE A 227 -5.64 -7.17 -9.05
C PHE A 227 -5.35 -8.47 -9.80
N VAL A 228 -5.12 -9.57 -9.07
CA VAL A 228 -4.66 -10.82 -9.66
C VAL A 228 -5.70 -11.93 -9.48
N VAL A 229 -6.03 -12.59 -10.59
CA VAL A 229 -6.91 -13.76 -10.62
C VAL A 229 -6.28 -14.83 -11.50
N GLY A 230 -5.90 -15.96 -10.90
CA GLY A 230 -5.17 -17.00 -11.61
C GLY A 230 -3.88 -16.46 -12.24
N ASN A 231 -3.73 -16.65 -13.55
CA ASN A 231 -2.55 -16.17 -14.29
C ASN A 231 -2.75 -14.80 -14.96
N LEU A 232 -3.73 -14.02 -14.49
CA LEU A 232 -4.01 -12.70 -15.05
C LEU A 232 -3.82 -11.61 -13.99
N ALA A 233 -3.10 -10.56 -14.36
CA ALA A 233 -2.98 -9.34 -13.58
C ALA A 233 -3.68 -8.18 -14.28
N TYR A 234 -4.54 -7.49 -13.54
CA TYR A 234 -5.30 -6.32 -13.99
C TYR A 234 -4.71 -5.07 -13.34
N LEU A 235 -4.22 -4.16 -14.17
CA LEU A 235 -3.48 -2.98 -13.75
C LEU A 235 -4.24 -1.71 -14.13
N SER A 236 -4.57 -0.86 -13.17
CA SER A 236 -5.17 0.45 -13.44
C SER A 236 -4.10 1.54 -13.50
N TYR A 237 -3.80 1.95 -14.72
CA TYR A 237 -2.91 3.07 -15.01
C TYR A 237 -3.71 4.36 -15.17
N TYR A 238 -3.14 5.51 -14.81
CA TYR A 238 -3.84 6.78 -14.94
C TYR A 238 -4.23 7.09 -16.40
N CYS A 239 -3.25 7.29 -17.27
CA CYS A 239 -3.51 7.69 -18.66
C CYS A 239 -3.66 6.52 -19.63
N GLU A 240 -3.20 5.32 -19.25
CA GLU A 240 -3.25 4.11 -20.09
C GLU A 240 -4.53 3.28 -19.89
N GLY A 241 -5.32 3.61 -18.87
CA GLY A 241 -6.54 2.88 -18.53
C GLY A 241 -6.27 1.50 -17.90
N LEU A 242 -7.09 0.52 -18.22
CA LEU A 242 -6.95 -0.85 -17.73
C LEU A 242 -6.03 -1.65 -18.63
N ILE A 243 -4.94 -2.17 -18.07
CA ILE A 243 -4.01 -3.08 -18.75
C ILE A 243 -4.17 -4.48 -18.16
N ILE A 244 -4.18 -5.49 -19.03
CA ILE A 244 -4.29 -6.90 -18.64
C ILE A 244 -3.00 -7.60 -19.05
N LEU A 245 -2.37 -8.26 -18.07
CA LEU A 245 -1.16 -9.04 -18.29
C LEU A 245 -1.44 -10.54 -18.09
N ASP A 246 -0.81 -11.37 -18.93
CA ASP A 246 -0.57 -12.78 -18.65
C ASP A 246 0.69 -12.89 -17.78
N ILE A 247 0.54 -13.47 -16.61
CA ILE A 247 1.61 -13.73 -15.62
C ILE A 247 1.84 -15.22 -15.39
N SER A 248 1.49 -16.08 -16.35
CA SER A 248 1.79 -17.52 -16.30
C SER A 248 3.29 -17.77 -16.17
N ASP A 249 4.13 -16.95 -16.82
CA ASP A 249 5.54 -16.78 -16.48
C ASP A 249 5.68 -15.53 -15.60
N ILE A 250 5.77 -15.74 -14.30
CA ILE A 250 5.85 -14.67 -13.30
C ILE A 250 7.07 -13.75 -13.48
N THR A 251 8.12 -14.25 -14.15
CA THR A 251 9.36 -13.50 -14.40
C THR A 251 9.28 -12.62 -15.65
N ARG A 252 8.29 -12.87 -16.51
CA ARG A 252 8.10 -12.20 -17.80
C ARG A 252 6.64 -11.88 -18.08
N PRO A 253 6.01 -11.01 -17.30
CA PRO A 253 4.63 -10.59 -17.55
C PRO A 253 4.44 -10.05 -18.95
N LYS A 254 3.36 -10.46 -19.64
CA LYS A 254 3.07 -10.06 -21.03
C LYS A 254 1.74 -9.35 -21.12
N LYS A 255 1.71 -8.17 -21.74
CA LYS A 255 0.44 -7.48 -22.04
C LYS A 255 -0.35 -8.29 -23.07
N ILE A 256 -1.58 -8.65 -22.71
CA ILE A 256 -2.53 -9.37 -23.56
C ILE A 256 -3.78 -8.55 -23.88
N GLY A 257 -4.03 -7.48 -23.14
CA GLY A 257 -5.18 -6.60 -23.39
C GLY A 257 -5.00 -5.21 -22.80
N GLN A 258 -5.75 -4.27 -23.32
CA GLN A 258 -5.86 -2.90 -22.82
C GLN A 258 -7.25 -2.36 -23.12
N LEU A 259 -7.86 -1.71 -22.14
CA LEU A 259 -9.06 -0.90 -22.29
C LEU A 259 -8.70 0.54 -21.93
N GLN A 260 -8.61 1.38 -22.94
CA GLN A 260 -8.39 2.81 -22.76
C GLN A 260 -9.75 3.49 -22.53
N LEU A 261 -9.92 4.10 -21.36
CA LEU A 261 -11.10 4.89 -21.08
C LEU A 261 -10.94 6.22 -21.79
N LYS A 262 -11.78 6.49 -22.77
CA LYS A 262 -11.86 7.82 -23.38
C LYS A 262 -12.52 8.74 -22.37
N GLY A 263 -11.77 9.76 -21.92
CA GLY A 263 -12.30 10.90 -21.19
C GLY A 263 -13.09 11.81 -22.10
#